data_5972a40349ebdbdee8e308b8e5346834
#
_entry.id   5972a40349ebdbdee8e308b8e5346834
#
_cell.length_a   1.000
_cell.length_b   1.000
_cell.length_c   1.000
_cell.angle_alpha   90.00
_cell.angle_beta   90.00
_cell.angle_gamma   90.00
#
_symmetry.space_group_name_H-M   'P 1'
#
loop_
_entity.id
_entity.type
_entity.pdbx_description
1 polymer ?
#
loop_
_entity_poly.entity_id
_entity_poly.type
_entity_poly.pdbx_seq_one_letter_code
_entity_poly.pdbx_strand_id
1 'polypeptide(L)'
;MSFPTAFCCNCGALDCQSEVQDTRVTRYFGLGSGETTFHLPVPVCARCRRSTRRRPPGFFARLLLFLICLAVSFLLFVLLNYSLFYSQWLLRHILVFAAVLSVVAFFFLTRLRRPKPPQTSFYQPVRIKVATIAVSHVDGAPSGVTFMKLAFTNPEYLLRFRDANQDAIDAGSISVVKA
;
A
#
# COMPACT_ATOMS: atom_id res chain seq x y z
N MET A 1 3.56 11.11 21.21
CA MET A 1 2.67 10.32 20.31
C MET A 1 2.64 8.88 20.81
N SER A 2 1.46 8.36 21.14
CA SER A 2 1.25 7.02 21.69
C SER A 2 0.41 6.17 20.73
N PHE A 3 0.88 4.96 20.40
CA PHE A 3 0.11 3.99 19.63
C PHE A 3 -0.61 3.04 20.58
N PRO A 4 -1.96 2.93 20.54
CA PRO A 4 -2.70 1.95 21.34
C PRO A 4 -2.26 0.52 21.01
N THR A 5 -1.59 -0.18 21.93
CA THR A 5 -0.97 -1.50 21.70
C THR A 5 -1.95 -2.67 21.84
N ALA A 6 -3.12 -2.45 22.46
CA ALA A 6 -4.10 -3.51 22.68
C ALA A 6 -4.75 -4.06 21.40
N PHE A 7 -4.70 -3.32 20.30
CA PHE A 7 -5.42 -3.65 19.07
C PHE A 7 -4.52 -3.56 17.84
N CYS A 8 -4.73 -4.49 16.90
CA CYS A 8 -4.03 -4.47 15.62
C CYS A 8 -4.48 -3.29 14.76
N CYS A 9 -3.53 -2.46 14.33
CA CYS A 9 -3.79 -1.31 13.48
C CYS A 9 -4.37 -1.66 12.09
N ASN A 10 -4.25 -2.92 11.67
CA ASN A 10 -4.73 -3.38 10.36
C ASN A 10 -6.08 -4.11 10.41
N CYS A 11 -6.33 -4.94 11.41
CA CYS A 11 -7.56 -5.76 11.47
C CYS A 11 -8.36 -5.61 12.76
N GLY A 12 -7.88 -4.83 13.74
CA GLY A 12 -8.58 -4.63 15.02
C GLY A 12 -8.47 -5.80 16.01
N ALA A 13 -7.80 -6.91 15.68
CA ALA A 13 -7.66 -8.05 16.58
C ALA A 13 -6.89 -7.69 17.85
N LEU A 14 -7.16 -8.40 18.94
CA LEU A 14 -6.39 -8.38 20.18
C LEU A 14 -5.05 -9.14 20.02
N ASP A 15 -4.20 -9.15 21.03
CA ASP A 15 -2.90 -9.84 21.06
C ASP A 15 -1.93 -9.33 19.99
N CYS A 16 -1.60 -8.08 20.07
CA CYS A 16 -0.69 -7.42 19.14
C CYS A 16 0.71 -7.25 19.72
N GLN A 17 1.69 -7.34 18.85
CA GLN A 17 3.07 -6.96 19.15
C GLN A 17 3.39 -5.66 18.45
N SER A 18 4.14 -4.78 19.13
CA SER A 18 4.66 -3.58 18.50
C SER A 18 5.73 -3.96 17.48
N GLU A 19 5.52 -3.59 16.23
CA GLU A 19 6.49 -3.77 15.15
C GLU A 19 6.92 -2.41 14.62
N VAL A 20 8.22 -2.20 14.47
CA VAL A 20 8.75 -0.96 13.91
C VAL A 20 8.49 -0.95 12.41
N GLN A 21 7.70 0.02 11.96
CA GLN A 21 7.44 0.27 10.56
C GLN A 21 8.28 1.46 10.09
N ASP A 22 9.20 1.22 9.16
CA ASP A 22 10.00 2.27 8.55
C ASP A 22 9.20 2.96 7.46
N THR A 23 8.99 4.26 7.62
CA THR A 23 8.32 5.09 6.63
C THR A 23 9.26 6.20 6.18
N ARG A 24 9.56 6.23 4.87
CA ARG A 24 10.41 7.24 4.26
C ARG A 24 9.57 8.37 3.73
N VAL A 25 9.97 9.58 4.06
CA VAL A 25 9.37 10.81 3.54
C VAL A 25 10.44 11.56 2.77
N THR A 26 10.25 11.68 1.46
CA THR A 26 11.14 12.44 0.58
C THR A 26 10.64 13.88 0.49
N ARG A 27 11.53 14.82 0.70
CA ARG A 27 11.29 16.25 0.51
C ARG A 27 12.12 16.76 -0.63
N TYR A 28 11.53 17.58 -1.46
CA TYR A 28 12.20 18.24 -2.56
C TYR A 28 12.50 19.69 -2.19
N PHE A 29 13.76 20.09 -2.27
CA PHE A 29 14.24 21.45 -2.01
C PHE A 29 14.91 21.96 -3.30
N GLY A 30 14.15 22.62 -4.16
CA GLY A 30 14.68 23.08 -5.45
C GLY A 30 15.24 21.93 -6.28
N LEU A 31 16.57 21.92 -6.51
CA LEU A 31 17.27 20.87 -7.26
C LEU A 31 17.74 19.68 -6.39
N GLY A 32 17.54 19.75 -5.07
CA GLY A 32 17.92 18.69 -4.12
C GLY A 32 16.74 17.94 -3.53
N SER A 33 16.95 16.73 -3.05
CA SER A 33 15.97 15.96 -2.29
C SER A 33 16.59 15.44 -0.99
N GLY A 34 15.90 15.66 0.13
CA GLY A 34 16.24 15.05 1.41
C GLY A 34 15.29 13.89 1.71
N GLU A 35 15.81 12.76 2.17
CA GLU A 35 15.03 11.62 2.61
C GLU A 35 15.14 11.47 4.12
N THR A 36 14.00 11.46 4.81
CA THR A 36 13.94 11.22 6.26
C THR A 36 13.19 9.95 6.53
N THR A 37 13.80 9.03 7.29
CA THR A 37 13.16 7.78 7.70
C THR A 37 12.56 7.94 9.08
N PHE A 38 11.28 7.65 9.21
CA PHE A 38 10.56 7.62 10.49
C PHE A 38 10.31 6.18 10.90
N HIS A 39 10.65 5.87 12.15
CA HIS A 39 10.43 4.58 12.80
C HIS A 39 9.16 4.65 13.63
N LEU A 40 8.06 4.08 13.12
CA LEU A 40 6.77 4.08 13.79
C LEU A 40 6.56 2.75 14.52
N PRO A 41 6.37 2.73 15.86
CA PRO A 41 6.05 1.52 16.61
C PRO A 41 4.56 1.18 16.41
N VAL A 42 4.24 0.40 15.39
CA VAL A 42 2.86 0.10 14.99
C VAL A 42 2.45 -1.27 15.52
N PRO A 43 1.34 -1.39 16.29
CA PRO A 43 0.87 -2.67 16.80
C PRO A 43 0.26 -3.52 15.69
N VAL A 44 0.77 -4.73 15.49
CA VAL A 44 0.28 -5.70 14.52
C VAL A 44 0.16 -7.09 15.13
N CYS A 45 -0.92 -7.81 14.82
CA CYS A 45 -1.07 -9.21 15.21
C CYS A 45 -0.23 -10.13 14.31
N ALA A 46 0.05 -11.34 14.77
CA ALA A 46 0.84 -12.34 14.02
C ALA A 46 0.30 -12.60 12.61
N ARG A 47 -1.02 -12.56 12.43
CA ARG A 47 -1.70 -12.73 11.13
C ARG A 47 -1.39 -11.59 10.15
N CYS A 48 -1.37 -10.36 10.64
CA CYS A 48 -1.13 -9.18 9.81
C CYS A 48 0.35 -8.91 9.56
N ARG A 49 1.24 -9.40 10.41
CA ARG A 49 2.67 -9.18 10.32
C ARG A 49 3.27 -9.52 8.95
N ARG A 50 2.82 -10.62 8.35
CA ARG A 50 3.28 -11.01 7.00
C ARG A 50 2.70 -10.13 5.91
N SER A 51 1.47 -9.66 6.07
CA SER A 51 0.80 -8.83 5.06
C SER A 51 1.29 -7.39 5.08
N THR A 52 1.62 -6.83 6.24
CA THR A 52 2.10 -5.44 6.37
C THR A 52 3.47 -5.22 5.73
N ARG A 53 4.26 -6.27 5.56
CA ARG A 53 5.58 -6.23 4.90
C ARG A 53 5.51 -6.35 3.37
N ARG A 54 4.37 -6.74 2.80
CA ARG A 54 4.23 -6.92 1.35
C ARG A 54 4.10 -5.57 0.66
N ARG A 55 5.08 -5.23 -0.17
CA ARG A 55 4.98 -4.03 -1.01
C ARG A 55 3.97 -4.26 -2.14
N PRO A 56 3.10 -3.29 -2.44
CA PRO A 56 2.25 -3.37 -3.61
C PRO A 56 3.13 -3.42 -4.88
N PRO A 57 2.72 -4.19 -5.91
CA PRO A 57 3.47 -4.25 -7.14
C PRO A 57 3.51 -2.85 -7.79
N GLY A 58 4.70 -2.39 -8.15
CA GLY A 58 4.92 -1.15 -8.86
C GLY A 58 4.28 -1.18 -10.26
N PHE A 59 4.29 -0.03 -10.94
CA PHE A 59 3.75 0.11 -12.30
C PHE A 59 4.33 -0.93 -13.26
N PHE A 60 5.65 -1.06 -13.31
CA PHE A 60 6.33 -2.02 -14.18
C PHE A 60 5.96 -3.48 -13.89
N ALA A 61 5.80 -3.85 -12.61
CA ALA A 61 5.38 -5.21 -12.26
C ALA A 61 3.93 -5.49 -12.68
N ARG A 62 3.06 -4.48 -12.66
CA ARG A 62 1.67 -4.61 -13.16
C ARG A 62 1.64 -4.69 -14.68
N LEU A 63 2.44 -3.87 -15.37
CA LEU A 63 2.58 -3.91 -16.81
C LEU A 63 3.11 -5.26 -17.28
N LEU A 64 4.17 -5.77 -16.65
CA LEU A 64 4.73 -7.08 -16.94
C LEU A 64 3.69 -8.20 -16.74
N LEU A 65 2.93 -8.16 -15.64
CA LEU A 65 1.86 -9.11 -15.38
C LEU A 65 0.79 -9.07 -16.49
N PHE A 66 0.41 -7.87 -16.94
CA PHE A 66 -0.53 -7.71 -18.05
C PHE A 66 0.00 -8.30 -19.36
N LEU A 67 1.27 -8.01 -19.70
CA LEU A 67 1.92 -8.56 -20.91
C LEU A 67 2.02 -10.09 -20.86
N ILE A 68 2.30 -10.67 -19.69
CA ILE A 68 2.30 -12.12 -19.50
C ILE A 68 0.89 -12.68 -19.73
N CYS A 69 -0.16 -12.06 -19.16
CA CYS A 69 -1.54 -12.47 -19.41
C CYS A 69 -1.90 -12.39 -20.90
N LEU A 70 -1.44 -11.35 -21.61
CA LEU A 70 -1.67 -11.18 -23.03
C LEU A 70 -0.99 -12.29 -23.85
N ALA A 71 0.30 -12.55 -23.57
CA ALA A 71 1.05 -13.59 -24.27
C ALA A 71 0.45 -14.99 -24.05
N VAL A 72 0.06 -15.32 -22.81
CA VAL A 72 -0.57 -16.60 -22.47
C VAL A 72 -1.94 -16.72 -23.16
N SER A 73 -2.76 -15.66 -23.13
CA SER A 73 -4.06 -15.65 -23.80
C SER A 73 -3.93 -15.81 -25.30
N PHE A 74 -2.97 -15.11 -25.92
CA PHE A 74 -2.69 -15.24 -27.35
C PHE A 74 -2.27 -16.66 -27.72
N LEU A 75 -1.31 -17.23 -27.00
CA LEU A 75 -0.85 -18.60 -27.23
C LEU A 75 -1.98 -19.61 -27.07
N LEU A 76 -2.83 -19.43 -26.04
CA LEU A 76 -4.00 -20.28 -25.81
C LEU A 76 -4.94 -20.26 -27.02
N PHE A 77 -5.29 -19.09 -27.55
CA PHE A 77 -6.16 -18.97 -28.71
C PHE A 77 -5.54 -19.55 -29.97
N VAL A 78 -4.23 -19.37 -30.19
CA VAL A 78 -3.52 -20.00 -31.32
C VAL A 78 -3.61 -21.51 -31.23
N LEU A 79 -3.30 -22.09 -30.06
CA LEU A 79 -3.36 -23.55 -29.86
C LEU A 79 -4.78 -24.10 -30.01
N LEU A 80 -5.80 -23.43 -29.45
CA LEU A 80 -7.19 -23.83 -29.57
C LEU A 80 -7.67 -23.78 -31.04
N ASN A 81 -7.28 -22.71 -31.75
CA ASN A 81 -7.67 -22.62 -33.17
C ASN A 81 -7.00 -23.71 -33.98
N TYR A 82 -5.72 -24.00 -33.73
CA TYR A 82 -4.99 -25.04 -34.48
C TYR A 82 -5.46 -26.46 -34.15
N SER A 83 -5.85 -26.71 -32.89
CA SER A 83 -6.24 -28.07 -32.45
C SER A 83 -7.73 -28.39 -32.64
N LEU A 84 -8.63 -27.41 -32.55
CA LEU A 84 -10.07 -27.66 -32.45
C LEU A 84 -10.92 -26.97 -33.52
N PHE A 85 -10.61 -25.73 -33.88
CA PHE A 85 -11.56 -24.92 -34.67
C PHE A 85 -11.18 -24.74 -36.14
N TYR A 86 -9.89 -24.68 -36.48
CA TYR A 86 -9.39 -24.37 -37.84
C TYR A 86 -10.10 -23.18 -38.49
N SER A 87 -10.50 -22.18 -37.71
CA SER A 87 -11.35 -21.09 -38.16
C SER A 87 -10.52 -19.89 -38.60
N GLN A 88 -10.64 -19.51 -39.88
CA GLN A 88 -10.00 -18.29 -40.39
C GLN A 88 -10.58 -17.03 -39.77
N TRP A 89 -11.85 -17.03 -39.38
CA TRP A 89 -12.47 -15.92 -38.65
C TRP A 89 -11.85 -15.71 -37.30
N LEU A 90 -11.60 -16.78 -36.54
CA LEU A 90 -10.93 -16.71 -35.23
C LEU A 90 -9.49 -16.18 -35.36
N LEU A 91 -8.75 -16.65 -36.40
CA LEU A 91 -7.39 -16.14 -36.68
C LEU A 91 -7.37 -14.64 -36.95
N ARG A 92 -8.36 -14.11 -37.68
CA ARG A 92 -8.46 -12.69 -38.01
C ARG A 92 -8.68 -11.83 -36.77
N HIS A 93 -9.39 -12.35 -35.74
CA HIS A 93 -9.75 -11.60 -34.52
C HIS A 93 -9.01 -12.06 -33.30
N ILE A 94 -7.99 -12.91 -33.44
CA ILE A 94 -7.26 -13.53 -32.31
C ILE A 94 -6.67 -12.51 -31.33
N LEU A 95 -6.15 -11.40 -31.84
CA LEU A 95 -5.60 -10.34 -30.98
C LEU A 95 -6.67 -9.68 -30.12
N VAL A 96 -7.86 -9.46 -30.67
CA VAL A 96 -8.98 -8.86 -29.94
C VAL A 96 -9.44 -9.79 -28.82
N PHE A 97 -9.62 -11.08 -29.11
CA PHE A 97 -10.02 -12.07 -28.10
C PHE A 97 -8.93 -12.25 -27.02
N ALA A 98 -7.67 -12.31 -27.43
CA ALA A 98 -6.56 -12.38 -26.50
C ALA A 98 -6.47 -11.14 -25.60
N ALA A 99 -6.70 -9.94 -26.13
CA ALA A 99 -6.73 -8.71 -25.35
C ALA A 99 -7.88 -8.70 -24.34
N VAL A 100 -9.08 -9.06 -24.74
CA VAL A 100 -10.25 -9.15 -23.83
C VAL A 100 -10.00 -10.16 -22.71
N LEU A 101 -9.54 -11.36 -23.05
CA LEU A 101 -9.24 -12.40 -22.06
C LEU A 101 -8.12 -11.96 -21.10
N SER A 102 -7.08 -11.29 -21.60
CA SER A 102 -5.98 -10.80 -20.78
C SER A 102 -6.44 -9.72 -19.78
N VAL A 103 -7.33 -8.81 -20.19
CA VAL A 103 -7.92 -7.80 -19.28
C VAL A 103 -8.71 -8.49 -18.18
N VAL A 104 -9.56 -9.46 -18.52
CA VAL A 104 -10.34 -10.23 -17.53
C VAL A 104 -9.42 -10.98 -16.57
N ALA A 105 -8.44 -11.70 -17.09
CA ALA A 105 -7.46 -12.45 -16.29
C ALA A 105 -6.65 -11.52 -15.38
N PHE A 106 -6.17 -10.40 -15.90
CA PHE A 106 -5.44 -9.40 -15.12
C PHE A 106 -6.29 -8.83 -13.99
N PHE A 107 -7.54 -8.46 -14.29
CA PHE A 107 -8.48 -7.96 -13.28
C PHE A 107 -8.75 -8.99 -12.18
N PHE A 108 -8.97 -10.24 -12.56
CA PHE A 108 -9.19 -11.34 -11.64
C PHE A 108 -7.97 -11.60 -10.75
N LEU A 109 -6.77 -11.69 -11.32
CA LEU A 109 -5.52 -11.89 -10.58
C LEU A 109 -5.22 -10.73 -9.62
N THR A 110 -5.49 -9.49 -10.04
CA THR A 110 -5.32 -8.33 -9.17
C THR A 110 -6.34 -8.29 -8.04
N ARG A 111 -7.57 -8.75 -8.29
CA ARG A 111 -8.62 -8.87 -7.28
C ARG A 111 -8.31 -9.95 -6.24
N LEU A 112 -7.75 -11.09 -6.65
CA LEU A 112 -7.32 -12.15 -5.73
C LEU A 112 -6.21 -11.69 -4.76
N ARG A 113 -5.44 -10.67 -5.15
CA ARG A 113 -4.37 -10.09 -4.34
C ARG A 113 -4.84 -9.01 -3.37
N ARG A 114 -6.14 -8.68 -3.34
CA ARG A 114 -6.68 -7.71 -2.37
C ARG A 114 -6.67 -8.27 -0.95
N PRO A 115 -6.55 -7.41 0.07
CA PRO A 115 -6.69 -7.84 1.47
C PRO A 115 -8.06 -8.47 1.68
N LYS A 116 -8.08 -9.59 2.38
CA LYS A 116 -9.33 -10.26 2.78
C LYS A 116 -9.74 -9.72 4.14
N PRO A 117 -11.03 -9.43 4.35
CA PRO A 117 -11.52 -9.04 5.67
C PRO A 117 -11.07 -10.04 6.75
N PRO A 118 -10.74 -9.58 7.96
CA PRO A 118 -10.82 -8.23 8.49
C PRO A 118 -9.63 -7.31 8.17
N GLN A 119 -8.63 -7.73 7.37
CA GLN A 119 -7.48 -6.91 7.03
C GLN A 119 -7.87 -5.74 6.11
N THR A 120 -7.47 -4.53 6.45
CA THR A 120 -7.76 -3.32 5.68
C THR A 120 -6.67 -2.96 4.68
N SER A 121 -5.43 -3.45 4.88
CA SER A 121 -4.30 -3.16 4.00
C SER A 121 -3.34 -4.34 3.92
N PHE A 122 -2.66 -4.49 2.76
CA PHE A 122 -1.52 -5.40 2.61
C PHE A 122 -0.17 -4.75 2.92
N TYR A 123 -0.11 -3.43 2.95
CA TYR A 123 1.14 -2.71 3.10
C TYR A 123 0.92 -1.44 3.89
N GLN A 124 1.76 -1.23 4.90
CA GLN A 124 1.76 -0.03 5.74
C GLN A 124 0.35 0.44 6.12
N PRO A 125 -0.28 -0.19 7.13
CA PRO A 125 -1.62 0.20 7.60
C PRO A 125 -1.65 1.63 8.16
N VAL A 126 -0.49 2.15 8.56
CA VAL A 126 -0.27 3.54 8.97
C VAL A 126 0.70 4.19 7.98
N ARG A 127 0.34 5.36 7.45
CA ARG A 127 1.18 6.10 6.49
C ARG A 127 1.35 7.54 6.93
N ILE A 128 2.55 8.06 6.75
CA ILE A 128 2.81 9.49 6.91
C ILE A 128 2.45 10.16 5.57
N LYS A 129 1.48 11.08 5.60
CA LYS A 129 1.11 11.89 4.43
C LYS A 129 1.95 13.15 4.33
N VAL A 130 2.17 13.80 5.48
CA VAL A 130 2.98 15.01 5.58
C VAL A 130 3.71 14.96 6.90
N ALA A 131 4.98 15.34 6.90
CA ALA A 131 5.75 15.58 8.11
C ALA A 131 6.48 16.91 7.95
N THR A 132 6.33 17.82 8.91
CA THR A 132 7.12 19.07 8.99
C THR A 132 8.18 18.90 10.07
N ILE A 133 9.43 19.09 9.68
CA ILE A 133 10.59 18.97 10.57
C ILE A 133 11.15 20.37 10.76
N ALA A 134 11.34 20.78 11.99
CA ALA A 134 12.11 21.98 12.30
C ALA A 134 13.58 21.71 11.97
N VAL A 135 14.21 22.66 11.31
CA VAL A 135 15.64 22.63 11.02
C VAL A 135 16.33 23.64 11.95
N SER A 136 17.38 23.22 12.62
CA SER A 136 18.19 24.13 13.44
C SER A 136 18.82 25.19 12.55
N HIS A 137 18.67 26.46 12.93
CA HIS A 137 19.29 27.56 12.21
C HIS A 137 20.84 27.58 12.33
N VAL A 138 21.39 26.90 13.35
CA VAL A 138 22.82 26.91 13.62
C VAL A 138 23.57 25.86 12.79
N ASP A 139 23.05 24.64 12.73
CA ASP A 139 23.78 23.50 12.14
C ASP A 139 23.10 22.91 10.90
N GLY A 140 21.94 23.43 10.48
CA GLY A 140 21.16 22.84 9.37
C GLY A 140 20.62 21.44 9.67
N ALA A 141 20.85 20.92 10.88
CA ALA A 141 20.42 19.59 11.28
C ALA A 141 18.91 19.56 11.64
N PRO A 142 18.20 18.45 11.39
CA PRO A 142 16.82 18.31 11.81
C PRO A 142 16.70 18.34 13.34
N SER A 143 16.03 19.35 13.89
CA SER A 143 15.89 19.56 15.34
C SER A 143 14.64 18.88 15.94
N GLY A 144 13.72 18.40 15.13
CA GLY A 144 12.53 17.70 15.59
C GLY A 144 11.37 17.75 14.61
N VAL A 145 10.34 16.98 14.90
CA VAL A 145 9.08 16.97 14.12
C VAL A 145 8.12 17.95 14.75
N THR A 146 7.72 18.99 14.01
CA THR A 146 6.77 20.00 14.48
C THR A 146 5.33 19.64 14.14
N PHE A 147 5.12 18.93 13.02
CA PHE A 147 3.79 18.50 12.58
C PHE A 147 3.89 17.17 11.85
N MET A 148 2.93 16.27 12.10
CA MET A 148 2.82 15.00 11.40
C MET A 148 1.36 14.70 11.04
N LYS A 149 1.11 14.44 9.75
CA LYS A 149 -0.19 13.97 9.27
C LYS A 149 -0.14 12.47 9.00
N LEU A 150 -0.90 11.71 9.78
CA LEU A 150 -0.98 10.26 9.69
C LEU A 150 -2.27 9.82 9.00
N ALA A 151 -2.17 8.80 8.13
CA ALA A 151 -3.30 8.18 7.48
C ALA A 151 -3.41 6.72 7.92
N PHE A 152 -4.59 6.33 8.37
CA PHE A 152 -4.90 4.99 8.85
C PHE A 152 -5.85 4.29 7.88
N THR A 153 -5.57 3.02 7.56
CA THR A 153 -6.45 2.20 6.72
C THR A 153 -7.61 1.60 7.50
N ASN A 154 -7.45 1.39 8.83
CA ASN A 154 -8.49 0.89 9.71
C ASN A 154 -9.18 2.08 10.43
N PRO A 155 -10.48 2.32 10.19
CA PRO A 155 -11.20 3.44 10.79
C PRO A 155 -11.40 3.28 12.31
N GLU A 156 -11.55 2.07 12.82
CA GLU A 156 -11.72 1.84 14.26
C GLU A 156 -10.42 2.13 15.01
N TYR A 157 -9.29 1.70 14.44
CA TYR A 157 -7.99 2.01 15.02
C TYR A 157 -7.68 3.52 14.98
N LEU A 158 -8.10 4.20 13.90
CA LEU A 158 -7.98 5.66 13.78
C LEU A 158 -8.69 6.38 14.95
N LEU A 159 -9.91 5.97 15.28
CA LEU A 159 -10.66 6.57 16.40
C LEU A 159 -9.91 6.38 17.72
N ARG A 160 -9.47 5.15 18.01
CA ARG A 160 -8.70 4.86 19.24
C ARG A 160 -7.37 5.61 19.31
N PHE A 161 -6.69 5.75 18.18
CA PHE A 161 -5.46 6.53 18.09
C PHE A 161 -5.73 8.01 18.36
N ARG A 162 -6.85 8.54 17.83
CA ARG A 162 -7.28 9.91 18.08
C ARG A 162 -7.55 10.14 19.56
N ASP A 163 -8.30 9.27 20.19
CA ASP A 163 -8.62 9.38 21.64
C ASP A 163 -7.36 9.32 22.50
N ALA A 164 -6.39 8.46 22.15
CA ALA A 164 -5.12 8.33 22.89
C ALA A 164 -4.13 9.48 22.66
N ASN A 165 -4.33 10.34 21.66
CA ASN A 165 -3.45 11.45 21.31
C ASN A 165 -4.21 12.77 21.16
N GLN A 166 -5.34 12.93 21.86
CA GLN A 166 -6.20 14.12 21.75
C GLN A 166 -5.42 15.39 22.03
N ASP A 167 -4.61 15.44 23.08
CA ASP A 167 -3.82 16.62 23.44
C ASP A 167 -2.85 17.04 22.32
N ALA A 168 -2.23 16.08 21.65
CA ALA A 168 -1.30 16.36 20.54
C ALA A 168 -2.02 16.82 19.27
N ILE A 169 -3.27 16.38 19.09
CA ILE A 169 -4.13 16.80 17.99
C ILE A 169 -4.64 18.22 18.23
N ASP A 170 -5.09 18.51 19.44
CA ASP A 170 -5.58 19.83 19.85
C ASP A 170 -4.44 20.87 19.85
N ALA A 171 -3.23 20.46 20.20
CA ALA A 171 -2.01 21.27 20.05
C ALA A 171 -1.57 21.47 18.60
N GLY A 172 -2.25 20.83 17.61
CA GLY A 172 -1.92 20.95 16.20
C GLY A 172 -0.62 20.27 15.75
N SER A 173 0.01 19.45 16.61
CA SER A 173 1.24 18.72 16.29
C SER A 173 0.99 17.42 15.49
N ILE A 174 -0.21 16.86 15.62
CA ILE A 174 -0.64 15.66 14.89
C ILE A 174 -1.97 15.91 14.19
N SER A 175 -2.10 15.44 12.96
CA SER A 175 -3.38 15.35 12.23
C SER A 175 -3.60 13.92 11.77
N VAL A 176 -4.82 13.42 11.87
CA VAL A 176 -5.17 12.06 11.48
C VAL A 176 -6.25 12.05 10.42
N VAL A 177 -6.09 11.17 9.41
CA VAL A 177 -7.04 11.03 8.31
C VAL A 177 -7.23 9.54 7.97
N LYS A 178 -8.35 9.23 7.35
CA LYS A 178 -8.58 7.92 6.74
C LYS A 178 -7.74 7.81 5.45
N ALA A 179 -7.09 6.67 5.23
CA ALA A 179 -6.25 6.40 4.05
C ALA A 179 -7.08 6.10 2.80
#